data_ee9499dc30ded8126f89522e3f045611
#
_entry.id   ee9499dc30ded8126f89522e3f045611
#
_cell.length_a   1.000
_cell.length_b   1.000
_cell.length_c   1.000
_cell.angle_alpha   90.00
_cell.angle_beta   90.00
_cell.angle_gamma   90.00
#
_symmetry.space_group_name_H-M   'P 1'
#
loop_
_entity.id
_entity.type
_entity.pdbx_description
1 polymer ?
#
loop_
_entity_poly.entity_id
_entity_poly.type
_entity_poly.pdbx_seq_one_letter_code
_entity_poly.pdbx_strand_id
1 'polypeptide(L)'
;MDSTVSQSTFLLTFLLSVGLFFFIRASTKDRTEMMRLTSEQDENTLMTSLKEYFRSRAYQVLAVDAAKNQVTFEGFVSPSWFLAVFLTGLAAVGFGCLGLVLAMLFPDLGQFSPLLILFSPLSGFLYWKKSGRLEKVSLKMENILSGQDFSSIITVTAHRDELAELQRALQLKTLDT
;
A
#
# COMPACT_ATOMS: atom_id res chain seq x y z
N MET A 1 -17.19 7.71 -41.25
CA MET A 1 -16.42 6.82 -40.35
C MET A 1 -17.35 5.67 -40.01
N ASP A 2 -16.88 4.45 -40.14
CA ASP A 2 -17.76 3.28 -39.93
C ASP A 2 -18.19 3.20 -38.47
N SER A 3 -19.50 3.06 -38.26
CA SER A 3 -20.09 2.95 -36.93
C SER A 3 -19.43 1.84 -36.09
N THR A 4 -18.96 0.79 -36.76
CA THR A 4 -18.26 -0.35 -36.16
C THR A 4 -16.92 0.08 -35.52
N VAL A 5 -16.15 0.98 -36.18
CA VAL A 5 -14.88 1.49 -35.63
C VAL A 5 -15.14 2.34 -34.39
N SER A 6 -16.12 3.23 -34.43
CA SER A 6 -16.50 4.06 -33.27
C SER A 6 -16.95 3.24 -32.08
N GLN A 7 -17.76 2.20 -32.32
CA GLN A 7 -18.23 1.30 -31.26
C GLN A 7 -17.08 0.48 -30.65
N SER A 8 -16.18 -0.06 -31.48
CA SER A 8 -15.02 -0.82 -30.96
C SER A 8 -14.05 0.08 -30.18
N THR A 9 -13.84 1.30 -30.62
CA THR A 9 -13.00 2.27 -29.90
C THR A 9 -13.63 2.67 -28.57
N PHE A 10 -14.94 2.88 -28.54
CA PHE A 10 -15.66 3.15 -27.28
C PHE A 10 -15.53 1.97 -26.30
N LEU A 11 -15.76 0.75 -26.77
CA LEU A 11 -15.64 -0.46 -25.93
C LEU A 11 -14.21 -0.60 -25.39
N LEU A 12 -13.20 -0.39 -26.22
CA LEU A 12 -11.79 -0.44 -25.78
C LEU A 12 -11.49 0.62 -24.71
N THR A 13 -11.90 1.86 -24.94
CA THR A 13 -11.68 2.95 -23.98
C THR A 13 -12.40 2.71 -22.66
N PHE A 14 -13.63 2.17 -22.73
CA PHE A 14 -14.39 1.77 -21.55
C PHE A 14 -13.68 0.67 -20.76
N LEU A 15 -13.21 -0.38 -21.42
CA LEU A 15 -12.46 -1.48 -20.79
C LEU A 15 -11.17 -0.98 -20.15
N LEU A 16 -10.43 -0.08 -20.79
CA LEU A 16 -9.24 0.53 -20.22
C LEU A 16 -9.56 1.37 -18.98
N SER A 17 -10.68 2.11 -19.00
CA SER A 17 -11.13 2.89 -17.82
C SER A 17 -11.49 1.99 -16.65
N VAL A 18 -12.18 0.87 -16.91
CA VAL A 18 -12.47 -0.16 -15.90
C VAL A 18 -11.16 -0.78 -15.38
N GLY A 19 -10.22 -1.09 -16.26
CA GLY A 19 -8.90 -1.62 -15.89
C GLY A 19 -8.13 -0.65 -14.98
N LEU A 20 -8.14 0.64 -15.30
CA LEU A 20 -7.52 1.68 -14.46
C LEU A 20 -8.17 1.74 -13.06
N PHE A 21 -9.51 1.66 -12.99
CA PHE A 21 -10.21 1.63 -11.71
C PHE A 21 -9.78 0.44 -10.85
N PHE A 22 -9.70 -0.77 -11.41
CA PHE A 22 -9.24 -1.96 -10.72
C PHE A 22 -7.77 -1.87 -10.33
N PHE A 23 -6.92 -1.26 -11.17
CA PHE A 23 -5.52 -1.01 -10.86
C PHE A 23 -5.37 -0.11 -9.63
N ILE A 24 -6.09 1.02 -9.59
CA ILE A 24 -6.08 1.92 -8.42
C ILE A 24 -6.55 1.17 -7.17
N ARG A 25 -7.61 0.39 -7.27
CA ARG A 25 -8.13 -0.42 -6.16
C ARG A 25 -7.11 -1.46 -5.68
N ALA A 26 -6.39 -2.11 -6.58
CA ALA A 26 -5.37 -3.09 -6.24
C ALA A 26 -4.14 -2.45 -5.56
N SER A 27 -3.73 -1.26 -6.03
CA SER A 27 -2.61 -0.49 -5.46
C SER A 27 -2.86 -0.02 -4.02
N THR A 28 -4.13 0.05 -3.60
CA THR A 28 -4.51 0.49 -2.24
C THR A 28 -4.89 -0.66 -1.32
N LYS A 29 -4.70 -1.92 -1.75
CA LYS A 29 -5.04 -3.09 -0.94
C LYS A 29 -4.06 -3.25 0.22
N ASP A 30 -4.61 -3.42 1.41
CA ASP A 30 -3.84 -3.74 2.60
C ASP A 30 -3.29 -5.18 2.53
N ARG A 31 -1.99 -5.35 2.84
CA ARG A 31 -1.28 -6.64 2.80
C ARG A 31 -0.57 -6.86 4.13
N THR A 32 -1.36 -6.95 5.19
CA THR A 32 -0.85 -7.31 6.51
C THR A 32 -0.58 -8.81 6.57
N GLU A 33 0.62 -9.18 6.95
CA GLU A 33 1.06 -10.57 7.11
C GLU A 33 1.66 -10.77 8.50
N MET A 34 1.68 -12.02 8.94
CA MET A 34 2.32 -12.42 10.17
C MET A 34 3.56 -13.24 9.82
N MET A 35 4.70 -12.90 10.40
CA MET A 35 5.97 -13.59 10.17
C MET A 35 6.65 -13.91 11.49
N ARG A 36 7.18 -15.12 11.60
CA ARG A 36 8.01 -15.55 12.73
C ARG A 36 9.46 -15.38 12.34
N LEU A 37 10.16 -14.60 13.15
CA LEU A 37 11.57 -14.26 12.91
C LEU A 37 12.41 -14.69 14.10
N THR A 38 13.61 -15.13 13.82
CA THR A 38 14.61 -15.47 14.84
C THR A 38 15.81 -14.55 14.74
N SER A 39 16.38 -14.24 15.90
CA SER A 39 17.62 -13.47 16.03
C SER A 39 18.60 -14.20 16.91
N GLU A 40 19.89 -14.08 16.59
CA GLU A 40 21.00 -14.58 17.42
C GLU A 40 21.32 -13.63 18.59
N GLN A 41 20.63 -12.47 18.66
CA GLN A 41 20.79 -11.49 19.73
C GLN A 41 19.95 -11.89 20.96
N ASP A 42 20.41 -11.47 22.14
CA ASP A 42 19.63 -11.57 23.36
C ASP A 42 18.35 -10.71 23.30
N GLU A 43 17.34 -11.08 24.05
CA GLU A 43 16.01 -10.45 24.05
C GLU A 43 16.06 -8.93 24.29
N ASN A 44 16.88 -8.48 25.24
CA ASN A 44 16.99 -7.06 25.58
C ASN A 44 17.63 -6.25 24.47
N THR A 45 18.68 -6.77 23.85
CA THR A 45 19.38 -6.14 22.74
C THR A 45 18.48 -6.09 21.51
N LEU A 46 17.80 -7.18 21.20
CA LEU A 46 16.85 -7.24 20.09
C LEU A 46 15.68 -6.26 20.29
N MET A 47 15.10 -6.20 21.50
CA MET A 47 14.02 -5.26 21.79
C MET A 47 14.48 -3.80 21.68
N THR A 48 15.71 -3.50 22.08
CA THR A 48 16.27 -2.16 21.95
C THR A 48 16.46 -1.78 20.48
N SER A 49 17.02 -2.69 19.69
CA SER A 49 17.21 -2.51 18.24
C SER A 49 15.88 -2.34 17.51
N LEU A 50 14.86 -3.13 17.87
CA LEU A 50 13.50 -3.00 17.32
C LEU A 50 12.87 -1.64 17.65
N LYS A 51 12.98 -1.19 18.92
CA LYS A 51 12.45 0.12 19.32
C LYS A 51 13.15 1.25 18.57
N GLU A 52 14.46 1.18 18.41
CA GLU A 52 15.23 2.18 17.68
C GLU A 52 14.90 2.19 16.19
N TYR A 53 14.77 1.02 15.58
CA TYR A 53 14.32 0.86 14.20
C TYR A 53 12.95 1.53 13.96
N PHE A 54 11.94 1.18 14.76
CA PHE A 54 10.61 1.75 14.60
C PHE A 54 10.56 3.24 14.93
N ARG A 55 11.34 3.70 15.91
CA ARG A 55 11.45 5.12 16.23
C ARG A 55 12.09 5.93 15.10
N SER A 56 13.12 5.41 14.45
CA SER A 56 13.76 6.07 13.30
C SER A 56 12.83 6.23 12.10
N ARG A 57 11.81 5.38 12.01
CA ARG A 57 10.76 5.40 10.97
C ARG A 57 9.46 6.12 11.39
N ALA A 58 9.54 6.93 12.45
CA ALA A 58 8.42 7.70 12.99
C ALA A 58 7.23 6.86 13.52
N TYR A 59 7.47 5.59 13.86
CA TYR A 59 6.50 4.81 14.61
C TYR A 59 6.53 5.18 16.09
N GLN A 60 5.37 5.17 16.71
CA GLN A 60 5.20 5.41 18.14
C GLN A 60 4.63 4.16 18.82
N VAL A 61 4.99 3.96 20.09
CA VAL A 61 4.40 2.87 20.88
C VAL A 61 2.95 3.21 21.18
N LEU A 62 2.04 2.41 20.65
CA LEU A 62 0.60 2.57 20.86
C LEU A 62 0.14 1.87 22.13
N ALA A 63 0.59 0.63 22.34
CA ALA A 63 0.18 -0.19 23.49
C ALA A 63 1.28 -1.20 23.84
N VAL A 64 1.37 -1.50 25.13
CA VAL A 64 2.21 -2.58 25.68
C VAL A 64 1.31 -3.49 26.48
N ASP A 65 1.19 -4.75 26.06
CA ASP A 65 0.46 -5.80 26.77
C ASP A 65 1.47 -6.76 27.42
N ALA A 66 1.78 -6.50 28.68
CA ALA A 66 2.73 -7.32 29.42
C ALA A 66 2.25 -8.76 29.65
N ALA A 67 0.91 -8.99 29.68
CA ALA A 67 0.35 -10.33 29.87
C ALA A 67 0.57 -11.24 28.65
N LYS A 68 0.69 -10.63 27.45
CA LYS A 68 0.92 -11.33 26.19
C LYS A 68 2.34 -11.18 25.65
N ASN A 69 3.23 -10.49 26.38
CA ASN A 69 4.56 -10.08 25.89
C ASN A 69 4.49 -9.43 24.49
N GLN A 70 3.51 -8.53 24.31
CA GLN A 70 3.21 -7.92 23.04
C GLN A 70 3.37 -6.40 23.10
N VAL A 71 4.09 -5.84 22.15
CA VAL A 71 4.21 -4.40 21.95
C VAL A 71 3.63 -4.05 20.60
N THR A 72 2.73 -3.07 20.56
CA THR A 72 2.13 -2.57 19.33
C THR A 72 2.67 -1.18 19.05
N PHE A 73 3.22 -1.01 17.85
CA PHE A 73 3.65 0.26 17.31
C PHE A 73 2.64 0.74 16.27
N GLU A 74 2.49 2.05 16.15
CA GLU A 74 1.65 2.69 15.15
C GLU A 74 2.46 3.77 14.44
N GLY A 75 2.45 3.74 13.11
CA GLY A 75 3.11 4.72 12.26
C GLY A 75 2.17 5.23 11.17
N PHE A 76 2.34 6.49 10.78
CA PHE A 76 1.58 7.06 9.66
C PHE A 76 2.38 6.91 8.38
N VAL A 77 1.85 6.13 7.44
CA VAL A 77 2.39 6.01 6.09
C VAL A 77 1.77 7.09 5.22
N SER A 78 2.62 8.03 4.79
CA SER A 78 2.18 9.11 3.91
C SER A 78 2.05 8.63 2.47
N PRO A 79 0.98 9.06 1.74
CA PRO A 79 0.82 8.74 0.34
C PRO A 79 1.95 9.36 -0.51
N SER A 80 2.32 8.66 -1.58
CA SER A 80 3.31 9.17 -2.54
C SER A 80 2.72 10.30 -3.39
N TRP A 81 3.30 11.49 -3.30
CA TRP A 81 2.89 12.62 -4.14
C TRP A 81 3.11 12.33 -5.64
N PHE A 82 4.22 11.68 -5.96
CA PHE A 82 4.50 11.27 -7.34
C PHE A 82 3.39 10.38 -7.90
N LEU A 83 2.96 9.37 -7.14
CA LEU A 83 1.93 8.45 -7.59
C LEU A 83 0.56 9.14 -7.71
N ALA A 84 0.24 10.09 -6.82
CA ALA A 84 -0.98 10.87 -6.92
C ALA A 84 -1.03 11.69 -8.22
N VAL A 85 0.07 12.39 -8.57
CA VAL A 85 0.19 13.18 -9.79
C VAL A 85 0.16 12.27 -11.03
N PHE A 86 0.89 11.16 -10.99
CA PHE A 86 0.91 10.17 -12.08
C PHE A 86 -0.49 9.62 -12.38
N LEU A 87 -1.23 9.22 -11.34
CA LEU A 87 -2.60 8.70 -11.50
C LEU A 87 -3.57 9.78 -12.01
N THR A 88 -3.39 11.02 -11.57
CA THR A 88 -4.18 12.16 -12.09
C THR A 88 -3.90 12.38 -13.56
N GLY A 89 -2.64 12.37 -13.97
CA GLY A 89 -2.24 12.51 -15.38
C GLY A 89 -2.78 11.37 -16.26
N LEU A 90 -2.67 10.13 -15.77
CA LEU A 90 -3.20 8.96 -16.47
C LEU A 90 -4.73 9.02 -16.61
N ALA A 91 -5.44 9.47 -15.58
CA ALA A 91 -6.87 9.69 -15.64
C ALA A 91 -7.25 10.83 -16.62
N ALA A 92 -6.46 11.90 -16.67
CA ALA A 92 -6.69 13.01 -17.61
C ALA A 92 -6.61 12.52 -19.07
N VAL A 93 -5.59 11.71 -19.40
CA VAL A 93 -5.47 11.09 -20.72
C VAL A 93 -6.67 10.18 -21.00
N GLY A 94 -7.05 9.33 -20.05
CA GLY A 94 -8.19 8.43 -20.18
C GLY A 94 -9.52 9.17 -20.41
N PHE A 95 -9.80 10.20 -19.63
CA PHE A 95 -10.99 11.04 -19.79
C PHE A 95 -10.95 11.85 -21.08
N GLY A 96 -9.77 12.31 -21.52
CA GLY A 96 -9.59 12.97 -22.80
C GLY A 96 -9.93 12.05 -23.99
N CYS A 97 -9.40 10.83 -24.00
CA CYS A 97 -9.74 9.82 -25.00
C CYS A 97 -11.22 9.48 -25.00
N LEU A 98 -11.81 9.28 -23.83
CA LEU A 98 -13.24 9.01 -23.69
C LEU A 98 -14.07 10.19 -24.22
N GLY A 99 -13.68 11.42 -23.88
CA GLY A 99 -14.35 12.63 -24.37
C GLY A 99 -14.34 12.74 -25.89
N LEU A 100 -13.19 12.47 -26.53
CA LEU A 100 -13.09 12.47 -27.99
C LEU A 100 -13.99 11.42 -28.63
N VAL A 101 -14.03 10.20 -28.07
CA VAL A 101 -14.91 9.13 -28.59
C VAL A 101 -16.38 9.49 -28.42
N LEU A 102 -16.78 10.07 -27.28
CA LEU A 102 -18.14 10.53 -27.06
C LEU A 102 -18.54 11.67 -28.00
N ALA A 103 -17.63 12.62 -28.27
CA ALA A 103 -17.89 13.68 -29.23
C ALA A 103 -18.11 13.16 -30.66
N MET A 104 -17.47 12.02 -31.02
CA MET A 104 -17.68 11.37 -32.32
C MET A 104 -18.99 10.61 -32.38
N LEU A 105 -19.42 9.97 -31.27
CA LEU A 105 -20.67 9.20 -31.21
C LEU A 105 -21.91 10.10 -31.07
N PHE A 106 -21.75 11.21 -30.34
CA PHE A 106 -22.81 12.15 -30.01
C PHE A 106 -22.38 13.58 -30.33
N PRO A 107 -22.48 14.02 -31.61
CA PRO A 107 -22.00 15.36 -32.03
C PRO A 107 -22.62 16.51 -31.23
N ASP A 108 -23.89 16.38 -30.86
CA ASP A 108 -24.63 17.40 -30.10
C ASP A 108 -24.08 17.60 -28.67
N LEU A 109 -23.47 16.56 -28.11
CA LEU A 109 -22.84 16.60 -26.78
C LEU A 109 -21.31 16.84 -26.86
N GLY A 110 -20.76 16.89 -28.08
CA GLY A 110 -19.32 17.00 -28.30
C GLY A 110 -18.67 18.22 -27.63
N GLN A 111 -19.38 19.33 -27.56
CA GLN A 111 -18.91 20.55 -26.89
C GLN A 111 -18.67 20.38 -25.38
N PHE A 112 -19.32 19.42 -24.74
CA PHE A 112 -19.15 19.14 -23.31
C PHE A 112 -18.09 18.08 -23.03
N SER A 113 -17.58 17.41 -24.04
CA SER A 113 -16.59 16.33 -23.88
C SER A 113 -15.30 16.77 -23.14
N PRO A 114 -14.75 18.01 -23.32
CA PRO A 114 -13.58 18.43 -22.57
C PRO A 114 -13.81 18.54 -21.06
N LEU A 115 -15.07 18.73 -20.63
CA LEU A 115 -15.41 18.81 -19.20
C LEU A 115 -15.10 17.49 -18.46
N LEU A 116 -15.04 16.37 -19.16
CA LEU A 116 -14.66 15.09 -18.55
C LEU A 116 -13.24 15.12 -17.95
N ILE A 117 -12.33 15.89 -18.53
CA ILE A 117 -10.96 16.03 -18.02
C ILE A 117 -10.95 16.65 -16.62
N LEU A 118 -11.93 17.48 -16.29
CA LEU A 118 -12.06 18.09 -14.95
C LEU A 118 -12.29 17.05 -13.83
N PHE A 119 -12.69 15.82 -14.18
CA PHE A 119 -12.81 14.74 -13.21
C PHE A 119 -11.47 14.04 -12.93
N SER A 120 -10.42 14.30 -13.68
CA SER A 120 -9.11 13.64 -13.49
C SER A 120 -8.49 13.90 -12.11
N PRO A 121 -8.56 15.09 -11.47
CA PRO A 121 -8.03 15.30 -10.14
C PRO A 121 -8.68 14.43 -9.07
N LEU A 122 -9.91 13.97 -9.33
CA LEU A 122 -10.64 13.07 -8.42
C LEU A 122 -9.88 11.74 -8.21
N SER A 123 -9.19 11.23 -9.22
CA SER A 123 -8.39 10.01 -9.12
C SER A 123 -7.21 10.17 -8.17
N GLY A 124 -6.47 11.27 -8.28
CA GLY A 124 -5.37 11.60 -7.37
C GLY A 124 -5.86 11.87 -5.94
N PHE A 125 -6.98 12.56 -5.79
CA PHE A 125 -7.59 12.80 -4.49
C PHE A 125 -8.06 11.51 -3.81
N LEU A 126 -8.72 10.61 -4.54
CA LEU A 126 -9.14 9.31 -4.02
C LEU A 126 -7.96 8.45 -3.61
N TYR A 127 -6.90 8.45 -4.42
CA TYR A 127 -5.65 7.79 -4.07
C TYR A 127 -5.08 8.38 -2.77
N TRP A 128 -4.92 9.70 -2.70
CA TRP A 128 -4.37 10.39 -1.54
C TRP A 128 -5.12 10.05 -0.25
N LYS A 129 -6.44 10.12 -0.31
CA LYS A 129 -7.31 9.82 0.85
C LYS A 129 -7.22 8.35 1.29
N LYS A 130 -7.03 7.42 0.34
CA LYS A 130 -6.99 5.97 0.64
C LYS A 130 -5.59 5.47 1.01
N SER A 131 -4.54 6.08 0.48
CA SER A 131 -3.16 5.61 0.69
C SER A 131 -2.55 6.16 1.98
N GLY A 132 -3.02 7.30 2.48
CA GLY A 132 -2.67 7.78 3.82
C GLY A 132 -3.38 6.94 4.86
N ARG A 133 -2.63 6.13 5.61
CA ARG A 133 -3.20 5.24 6.62
C ARG A 133 -2.26 5.08 7.80
N LEU A 134 -2.85 4.81 8.96
CA LEU A 134 -2.11 4.37 10.13
C LEU A 134 -1.82 2.87 9.99
N GLU A 135 -0.55 2.52 9.93
CA GLU A 135 -0.12 1.13 9.96
C GLU A 135 0.24 0.72 11.38
N LYS A 136 -0.21 -0.47 11.75
CA LYS A 136 0.08 -1.05 13.06
C LYS A 136 1.03 -2.22 12.88
N VAL A 137 2.08 -2.21 13.68
CA VAL A 137 3.04 -3.30 13.79
C VAL A 137 2.92 -3.89 15.18
N SER A 138 2.63 -5.17 15.24
CA SER A 138 2.51 -5.89 16.50
C SER A 138 3.67 -6.85 16.64
N LEU A 139 4.44 -6.70 17.71
CA LEU A 139 5.55 -7.56 18.07
C LEU A 139 5.17 -8.41 19.27
N LYS A 140 5.26 -9.70 19.12
CA LYS A 140 5.10 -10.66 20.24
C LYS A 140 6.40 -11.42 20.44
N MET A 141 6.95 -11.31 21.62
CA MET A 141 8.13 -12.10 22.02
C MET A 141 7.71 -13.48 22.49
N GLU A 142 8.40 -14.50 21.97
CA GLU A 142 8.23 -15.88 22.41
C GLU A 142 9.56 -16.36 22.98
N ASN A 143 9.62 -16.55 24.31
CA ASN A 143 10.79 -17.10 24.95
C ASN A 143 10.80 -18.62 24.78
N ILE A 144 11.70 -19.12 23.97
CA ILE A 144 11.99 -20.56 23.94
C ILE A 144 13.18 -20.79 24.85
N LEU A 145 12.92 -21.38 26.02
CA LEU A 145 13.93 -21.96 26.89
C LEU A 145 14.44 -23.28 26.25
N SER A 146 15.11 -23.17 25.11
CA SER A 146 15.82 -24.32 24.52
C SER A 146 17.30 -24.15 24.76
N GLY A 147 17.86 -25.11 25.49
CA GLY A 147 19.22 -25.06 25.96
C GLY A 147 20.26 -24.81 24.87
N GLN A 148 21.22 -23.96 25.19
CA GLN A 148 22.53 -23.71 24.60
C GLN A 148 22.68 -22.71 23.45
N ASP A 149 21.63 -22.25 22.74
CA ASP A 149 21.77 -21.10 21.83
C ASP A 149 20.75 -20.03 22.23
N PHE A 150 21.26 -18.82 22.51
CA PHE A 150 20.43 -17.62 22.81
C PHE A 150 19.75 -17.17 21.51
N SER A 151 18.65 -17.80 21.15
CA SER A 151 17.85 -17.39 19.99
C SER A 151 16.55 -16.78 20.47
N SER A 152 16.35 -15.51 20.24
CA SER A 152 15.09 -14.83 20.50
C SER A 152 14.15 -15.03 19.31
N ILE A 153 12.95 -15.53 19.58
CA ILE A 153 11.90 -15.66 18.56
C ILE A 153 10.89 -14.53 18.75
N ILE A 154 10.65 -13.82 17.68
CA ILE A 154 9.63 -12.79 17.60
C ILE A 154 8.59 -13.11 16.54
N THR A 155 7.32 -12.95 16.87
CA THR A 155 6.24 -12.95 15.90
C THR A 155 5.89 -11.50 15.59
N VAL A 156 6.07 -11.12 14.35
CA VAL A 156 5.80 -9.77 13.86
C VAL A 156 4.60 -9.80 12.93
N THR A 157 3.60 -8.96 13.23
CA THR A 157 2.46 -8.74 12.34
C THR A 157 2.53 -7.31 11.82
N ALA A 158 2.77 -7.15 10.53
CA ALA A 158 2.93 -5.85 9.87
C ALA A 158 2.59 -5.95 8.37
N HIS A 159 2.62 -4.80 7.68
CA HIS A 159 2.55 -4.78 6.23
C HIS A 159 3.75 -5.55 5.63
N ARG A 160 3.51 -6.33 4.56
CA ARG A 160 4.52 -7.20 3.93
C ARG A 160 5.82 -6.47 3.60
N ASP A 161 5.72 -5.25 3.09
CA ASP A 161 6.91 -4.48 2.70
C ASP A 161 7.72 -4.04 3.93
N GLU A 162 7.04 -3.72 5.04
CA GLU A 162 7.68 -3.40 6.32
C GLU A 162 8.38 -4.63 6.92
N LEU A 163 7.77 -5.81 6.82
CA LEU A 163 8.40 -7.06 7.26
C LEU A 163 9.70 -7.35 6.50
N ALA A 164 9.69 -7.16 5.19
CA ALA A 164 10.88 -7.35 4.36
C ALA A 164 12.01 -6.37 4.70
N GLU A 165 11.66 -5.12 4.99
CA GLU A 165 12.61 -4.07 5.38
C GLU A 165 13.19 -4.33 6.77
N LEU A 166 12.32 -4.68 7.74
CA LEU A 166 12.71 -5.06 9.10
C LEU A 166 13.71 -6.23 9.09
N GLN A 167 13.40 -7.26 8.31
CA GLN A 167 14.24 -8.44 8.19
C GLN A 167 15.64 -8.10 7.64
N ARG A 168 15.74 -7.21 6.65
CA ARG A 168 17.01 -6.74 6.11
C ARG A 168 17.79 -5.88 7.10
N ALA A 169 17.10 -4.94 7.74
CA ALA A 169 17.74 -3.97 8.63
C ALA A 169 18.35 -4.62 9.88
N LEU A 170 17.66 -5.61 10.45
CA LEU A 170 18.07 -6.30 11.67
C LEU A 170 18.66 -7.70 11.42
N GLN A 171 18.86 -8.09 10.16
CA GLN A 171 19.42 -9.39 9.74
C GLN A 171 18.70 -10.59 10.38
N LEU A 172 17.37 -10.49 10.49
CA LEU A 172 16.54 -11.53 11.09
C LEU A 172 16.33 -12.69 10.11
N LYS A 173 16.32 -13.92 10.62
CA LYS A 173 16.07 -15.13 9.82
C LYS A 173 14.60 -15.53 9.97
N THR A 174 13.97 -15.91 8.87
CA THR A 174 12.59 -16.44 8.90
C THR A 174 12.62 -17.85 9.48
N LEU A 175 11.73 -18.11 10.43
CA LEU A 175 11.45 -19.48 10.85
C LEU A 175 10.37 -20.03 9.92
N ASP A 176 10.81 -20.81 8.91
CA ASP A 176 9.89 -21.60 8.09
C ASP A 176 9.25 -22.67 8.97
N THR A 177 7.92 -22.69 8.99
CA THR A 177 7.13 -23.68 9.75
C THR A 177 6.94 -24.92 8.92
#